data_a4596c94b230e1ce35818594b1197104
#
_entry.id   a4596c94b230e1ce35818594b1197104
#
_cell.length_a   1.000
_cell.length_b   1.000
_cell.length_c   1.000
_cell.angle_alpha   90.00
_cell.angle_beta   90.00
_cell.angle_gamma   90.00
#
_symmetry.space_group_name_H-M   'P 1'
#
loop_
_entity.id
_entity.type
_entity.pdbx_description
1 polymer ?
#
loop_
_entity_poly.entity_id
_entity_poly.type
_entity_poly.pdbx_seq_one_letter_code
_entity_poly.pdbx_strand_id
1 'polypeptide(L)'
;MNVTFETIKQFFSEDEWFFIDLEDRDLLRLRMNHWGENGRFSCQAEYNEKQQIFYFYSYFPINVPEEKRAKMAEFLTRANYGIRIGNFEMDYEDGEVRFRTSLDIENHEVTHALVSNHVYPNVWMMDRYLPGLFAVVYSDKNPEEIINTIEE
;
A
#
# COMPACT_ATOMS: atom_id res chain seq x y z
N MET A 1 15.31 -12.04 -20.43
CA MET A 1 14.47 -12.22 -19.24
C MET A 1 15.06 -11.43 -18.08
N ASN A 2 14.21 -10.67 -17.38
CA ASN A 2 14.65 -9.89 -16.23
C ASN A 2 14.57 -10.76 -14.97
N VAL A 3 15.69 -11.04 -14.33
CA VAL A 3 15.76 -11.91 -13.16
C VAL A 3 14.96 -11.33 -11.98
N THR A 4 15.05 -10.01 -11.78
CA THR A 4 14.31 -9.36 -10.69
C THR A 4 12.80 -9.44 -10.92
N PHE A 5 12.33 -9.19 -12.15
CA PHE A 5 10.92 -9.33 -12.50
C PHE A 5 10.44 -10.75 -12.18
N GLU A 6 11.21 -11.76 -12.59
CA GLU A 6 10.84 -13.16 -12.38
C GLU A 6 10.80 -13.50 -10.88
N THR A 7 11.75 -13.00 -10.10
CA THR A 7 11.77 -13.25 -8.66
C THR A 7 10.54 -12.65 -7.97
N ILE A 8 10.17 -11.43 -8.34
CA ILE A 8 8.97 -10.77 -7.79
C ILE A 8 7.71 -11.53 -8.18
N LYS A 9 7.57 -11.89 -9.48
CA LYS A 9 6.40 -12.67 -9.93
C LYS A 9 6.33 -14.02 -9.24
N GLN A 10 7.49 -14.67 -9.05
CA GLN A 10 7.55 -15.97 -8.38
C GLN A 10 7.07 -15.88 -6.94
N PHE A 11 7.42 -14.80 -6.21
CA PHE A 11 6.91 -14.58 -4.86
C PHE A 11 5.37 -14.62 -4.85
N PHE A 12 4.75 -13.83 -5.72
CA PHE A 12 3.29 -13.74 -5.74
C PHE A 12 2.65 -15.06 -6.16
N SER A 13 3.26 -15.80 -7.08
CA SER A 13 2.77 -17.11 -7.50
C SER A 13 2.89 -18.14 -6.38
N GLU A 14 4.02 -18.21 -5.71
CA GLU A 14 4.25 -19.14 -4.59
C GLU A 14 3.31 -18.87 -3.41
N ASP A 15 3.05 -17.60 -3.13
CA ASP A 15 2.15 -17.21 -2.05
C ASP A 15 0.68 -17.16 -2.49
N GLU A 16 0.39 -17.71 -3.68
CA GLU A 16 -0.97 -17.92 -4.19
C GLU A 16 -1.77 -16.63 -4.40
N TRP A 17 -1.07 -15.54 -4.74
CA TRP A 17 -1.74 -14.32 -5.15
C TRP A 17 -2.21 -14.44 -6.60
N PHE A 18 -3.47 -14.08 -6.84
CA PHE A 18 -3.95 -13.93 -8.21
C PHE A 18 -3.61 -12.52 -8.68
N PHE A 19 -2.82 -12.39 -9.75
CA PHE A 19 -2.39 -11.09 -10.23
C PHE A 19 -2.46 -10.99 -11.75
N ILE A 20 -2.58 -9.74 -12.23
CA ILE A 20 -2.53 -9.40 -13.64
C ILE A 20 -1.14 -8.80 -13.90
N ASP A 21 -0.44 -9.35 -14.87
CA ASP A 21 0.90 -8.91 -15.26
C ASP A 21 0.79 -7.86 -16.37
N LEU A 22 1.25 -6.65 -16.06
CA LEU A 22 1.26 -5.52 -16.99
C LEU A 22 2.70 -5.12 -17.35
N GLU A 23 3.59 -6.10 -17.37
CA GLU A 23 5.01 -5.89 -17.66
C GLU A 23 5.22 -5.14 -18.97
N ASP A 24 6.10 -4.13 -18.95
CA ASP A 24 6.51 -3.38 -20.11
C ASP A 24 7.99 -3.04 -19.96
N ARG A 25 8.80 -3.44 -20.93
CA ARG A 25 10.25 -3.16 -20.99
C ARG A 25 10.97 -3.13 -19.65
N ASP A 26 11.17 -1.91 -19.11
CA ASP A 26 11.93 -1.65 -17.89
C ASP A 26 11.04 -1.55 -16.67
N LEU A 27 9.73 -1.74 -16.84
CA LEU A 27 8.75 -1.59 -15.76
C LEU A 27 7.95 -2.86 -15.59
N LEU A 28 8.03 -3.44 -14.40
CA LEU A 28 7.14 -4.49 -13.95
C LEU A 28 6.00 -3.83 -13.18
N ARG A 29 4.77 -4.22 -13.51
CA ARG A 29 3.59 -3.77 -12.77
C ARG A 29 2.64 -4.94 -12.65
N LEU A 30 2.34 -5.33 -11.41
CA LEU A 30 1.39 -6.40 -11.11
C LEU A 30 0.21 -5.81 -10.34
N ARG A 31 -0.99 -6.13 -10.75
CA ARG A 31 -2.22 -5.71 -10.05
C ARG A 31 -2.90 -6.90 -9.42
N MET A 32 -3.39 -6.70 -8.21
CA MET A 32 -4.03 -7.76 -7.43
C MET A 32 -5.02 -7.16 -6.44
N ASN A 33 -5.80 -8.03 -5.80
CA ASN A 33 -6.70 -7.62 -4.72
C ASN A 33 -6.32 -8.37 -3.46
N HIS A 34 -6.55 -7.73 -2.33
CA HIS A 34 -6.38 -8.35 -1.02
C HIS A 34 -7.71 -8.31 -0.26
N TRP A 35 -8.02 -9.45 0.37
CA TRP A 35 -9.18 -9.57 1.26
C TRP A 35 -8.68 -9.66 2.69
N GLY A 36 -8.78 -8.56 3.43
CA GLY A 36 -8.41 -8.51 4.84
C GLY A 36 -9.59 -8.77 5.75
N GLU A 37 -9.38 -8.62 7.04
CA GLU A 37 -10.44 -8.78 8.04
C GLU A 37 -11.47 -7.66 7.96
N ASN A 38 -11.05 -6.46 7.56
CA ASN A 38 -11.88 -5.27 7.56
C ASN A 38 -12.39 -4.85 6.18
N GLY A 39 -12.03 -5.59 5.16
CA GLY A 39 -12.51 -5.32 3.82
C GLY A 39 -11.53 -5.73 2.72
N ARG A 40 -11.94 -5.41 1.50
CA ARG A 40 -11.18 -5.70 0.30
C ARG A 40 -10.61 -4.41 -0.27
N PHE A 41 -9.39 -4.48 -0.78
CA PHE A 41 -8.79 -3.35 -1.49
C PHE A 41 -7.84 -3.84 -2.59
N SER A 42 -7.59 -2.97 -3.56
CA SER A 42 -6.66 -3.29 -4.64
C SER A 42 -5.23 -2.97 -4.23
N CYS A 43 -4.29 -3.70 -4.82
CA CYS A 43 -2.87 -3.52 -4.58
C CYS A 43 -2.12 -3.50 -5.90
N GLN A 44 -0.92 -2.93 -5.88
CA GLN A 44 -0.03 -2.93 -7.04
C GLN A 44 1.40 -3.12 -6.59
N ALA A 45 2.07 -4.11 -7.19
CA ALA A 45 3.51 -4.28 -7.07
C ALA A 45 4.15 -3.62 -8.29
N GLU A 46 5.24 -2.91 -8.07
CA GLU A 46 5.93 -2.18 -9.14
C GLU A 46 7.43 -2.25 -8.96
N TYR A 47 8.15 -2.52 -10.03
CA TYR A 47 9.60 -2.46 -10.03
C TYR A 47 10.08 -1.78 -11.31
N ASN A 48 10.87 -0.73 -11.14
CA ASN A 48 11.47 -0.01 -12.25
C ASN A 48 12.94 -0.42 -12.36
N GLU A 49 13.30 -1.03 -13.48
CA GLU A 49 14.67 -1.51 -13.73
C GLU A 49 15.71 -0.40 -13.66
N LYS A 50 15.37 0.79 -14.12
CA LYS A 50 16.31 1.92 -14.16
C LYS A 50 16.57 2.48 -12.77
N GLN A 51 15.53 2.54 -11.92
CA GLN A 51 15.65 3.05 -10.56
C GLN A 51 16.11 1.98 -9.60
N GLN A 52 15.82 0.71 -9.90
CA GLN A 52 16.09 -0.44 -9.04
C GLN A 52 15.40 -0.30 -7.67
N ILE A 53 14.17 0.20 -7.68
CA ILE A 53 13.34 0.33 -6.48
C ILE A 53 12.09 -0.51 -6.67
N PHE A 54 11.80 -1.35 -5.66
CA PHE A 54 10.56 -2.10 -5.58
C PHE A 54 9.56 -1.32 -4.75
N TYR A 55 8.33 -1.17 -5.28
CA TYR A 55 7.22 -0.54 -4.57
C TYR A 55 6.08 -1.53 -4.43
N PHE A 56 5.40 -1.46 -3.30
CA PHE A 56 4.11 -2.13 -3.15
C PHE A 56 3.11 -1.14 -2.58
N TYR A 57 1.94 -1.07 -3.20
CA TYR A 57 0.87 -0.13 -2.82
C TYR A 57 -0.39 -0.88 -2.50
N SER A 58 -1.08 -0.45 -1.43
CA SER A 58 -2.46 -0.81 -1.17
C SER A 58 -3.29 0.46 -1.27
N TYR A 59 -4.44 0.40 -1.94
CA TYR A 59 -5.26 1.57 -2.23
C TYR A 59 -6.52 1.56 -1.41
N PHE A 60 -6.82 2.69 -0.77
CA PHE A 60 -8.13 2.91 -0.16
C PHE A 60 -9.17 2.91 -1.29
N PRO A 61 -10.30 2.17 -1.13
CA PRO A 61 -11.21 1.93 -2.26
C PRO A 61 -11.93 3.14 -2.86
N ILE A 62 -11.93 4.28 -2.18
CA ILE A 62 -12.59 5.48 -2.68
C ILE A 62 -11.64 6.67 -2.65
N ASN A 63 -11.92 7.66 -3.49
CA ASN A 63 -11.21 8.93 -3.45
C ASN A 63 -11.86 9.81 -2.38
N VAL A 64 -11.02 10.43 -1.53
CA VAL A 64 -11.52 11.28 -0.44
C VAL A 64 -12.13 12.54 -1.02
N PRO A 65 -13.39 12.87 -0.68
CA PRO A 65 -14.00 14.12 -1.12
C PRO A 65 -13.19 15.34 -0.67
N GLU A 66 -13.22 16.38 -1.48
CA GLU A 66 -12.41 17.60 -1.24
C GLU A 66 -12.59 18.13 0.19
N GLU A 67 -13.83 18.18 0.67
CA GLU A 67 -14.15 18.72 2.01
C GLU A 67 -13.66 17.86 3.16
N LYS A 68 -13.22 16.62 2.89
CA LYS A 68 -12.69 15.71 3.90
C LYS A 68 -11.17 15.56 3.83
N ARG A 69 -10.51 16.14 2.84
CA ARG A 69 -9.07 15.92 2.63
C ARG A 69 -8.20 16.47 3.77
N ALA A 70 -8.56 17.61 4.33
CA ALA A 70 -7.80 18.15 5.47
C ALA A 70 -7.88 17.23 6.69
N LYS A 71 -9.05 16.69 7.00
CA LYS A 71 -9.22 15.72 8.10
C LYS A 71 -8.49 14.42 7.80
N MET A 72 -8.55 13.97 6.55
CA MET A 72 -7.82 12.76 6.14
C MET A 72 -6.31 12.97 6.31
N ALA A 73 -5.79 14.11 5.91
CA ALA A 73 -4.36 14.42 6.07
C ALA A 73 -3.94 14.36 7.54
N GLU A 74 -4.74 14.88 8.44
CA GLU A 74 -4.48 14.76 9.88
C GLU A 74 -4.53 13.31 10.33
N PHE A 75 -5.54 12.55 9.92
CA PHE A 75 -5.66 11.13 10.26
C PHE A 75 -4.43 10.35 9.80
N LEU A 76 -4.02 10.54 8.54
CA LEU A 76 -2.86 9.83 7.99
C LEU A 76 -1.57 10.21 8.71
N THR A 77 -1.40 11.49 9.05
CA THR A 77 -0.22 11.94 9.79
C THR A 77 -0.17 11.27 11.16
N ARG A 78 -1.31 11.18 11.85
CA ARG A 78 -1.38 10.51 13.15
C ARG A 78 -1.10 9.01 13.00
N ALA A 79 -1.67 8.36 11.98
CA ALA A 79 -1.46 6.93 11.71
C ALA A 79 0.00 6.63 11.38
N ASN A 80 0.63 7.47 10.56
CA ASN A 80 2.01 7.28 10.13
C ASN A 80 3.02 7.36 11.27
N TYR A 81 2.69 8.11 12.31
CA TYR A 81 3.60 8.26 13.43
C TYR A 81 3.78 6.92 14.15
N GLY A 82 4.99 6.39 14.10
CA GLY A 82 5.33 5.13 14.73
C GLY A 82 5.21 3.88 13.84
N ILE A 83 4.72 4.01 12.60
CA ILE A 83 4.75 2.89 11.65
C ILE A 83 6.19 2.61 11.26
N ARG A 84 6.61 1.35 11.40
CA ARG A 84 8.00 0.96 11.17
C ARG A 84 8.35 0.80 9.70
N ILE A 85 7.46 0.23 8.91
CA ILE A 85 7.70 -0.07 7.51
C ILE A 85 6.57 0.51 6.70
N GLY A 86 6.91 1.42 5.80
CA GLY A 86 5.93 2.07 4.94
C GLY A 86 5.21 3.23 5.58
N ASN A 87 4.31 3.81 4.84
CA ASN A 87 3.53 4.97 5.26
C ASN A 87 2.32 5.17 4.37
N PHE A 88 1.30 5.84 4.93
CA PHE A 88 0.18 6.34 4.14
C PHE A 88 0.58 7.59 3.39
N GLU A 89 0.01 7.78 2.23
CA GLU A 89 0.11 9.03 1.48
C GLU A 89 -1.21 9.33 0.77
N MET A 90 -1.46 10.60 0.53
CA MET A 90 -2.67 11.04 -0.17
C MET A 90 -2.30 12.04 -1.25
N ASP A 91 -2.88 11.86 -2.42
CA ASP A 91 -2.81 12.85 -3.48
C ASP A 91 -3.92 13.89 -3.25
N TYR A 92 -3.54 15.11 -2.91
CA TYR A 92 -4.50 16.18 -2.65
C TYR A 92 -5.29 16.59 -3.90
N GLU A 93 -4.77 16.30 -5.08
CA GLU A 93 -5.41 16.66 -6.34
C GLU A 93 -6.72 15.89 -6.57
N ASP A 94 -6.73 14.60 -6.23
CA ASP A 94 -7.89 13.74 -6.48
C ASP A 94 -8.39 13.00 -5.25
N GLY A 95 -7.69 13.08 -4.11
CA GLY A 95 -8.08 12.39 -2.89
C GLY A 95 -7.72 10.92 -2.84
N GLU A 96 -6.86 10.43 -3.73
CA GLU A 96 -6.41 9.04 -3.64
C GLU A 96 -5.59 8.84 -2.37
N VAL A 97 -5.93 7.80 -1.59
CA VAL A 97 -5.15 7.39 -0.40
C VAL A 97 -4.59 6.01 -0.66
N ARG A 98 -3.31 5.84 -0.36
CA ARG A 98 -2.64 4.55 -0.51
C ARG A 98 -1.63 4.35 0.63
N PHE A 99 -1.32 3.10 0.89
CA PHE A 99 -0.21 2.74 1.78
C PHE A 99 0.93 2.24 0.91
N ARG A 100 2.10 2.83 1.08
CA ARG A 100 3.29 2.51 0.29
C ARG A 100 4.36 1.87 1.15
N THR A 101 4.94 0.77 0.65
CA THR A 101 6.23 0.28 1.07
C THR A 101 7.17 0.35 -0.12
N SER A 102 8.44 0.63 0.12
CA SER A 102 9.44 0.71 -0.94
C SER A 102 10.76 0.16 -0.46
N LEU A 103 11.53 -0.41 -1.38
CA LEU A 103 12.80 -1.05 -1.09
C LEU A 103 13.78 -0.72 -2.22
N ASP A 104 14.85 -0.02 -1.87
CA ASP A 104 15.96 0.22 -2.79
C ASP A 104 16.82 -1.04 -2.85
N ILE A 105 16.89 -1.65 -4.01
CA ILE A 105 17.64 -2.88 -4.22
C ILE A 105 18.85 -2.69 -5.14
N GLU A 106 19.30 -1.46 -5.31
CA GLU A 106 20.51 -1.19 -6.09
C GLU A 106 21.68 -1.95 -5.49
N ASN A 107 22.37 -2.74 -6.33
CA ASN A 107 23.48 -3.59 -5.92
C ASN A 107 23.15 -4.70 -4.94
N HIS A 108 21.87 -5.09 -4.84
CA HIS A 108 21.40 -6.19 -3.99
C HIS A 108 20.59 -7.19 -4.80
N GLU A 109 20.57 -8.43 -4.31
CA GLU A 109 19.67 -9.46 -4.85
C GLU A 109 18.31 -9.35 -4.18
N VAL A 110 17.26 -9.48 -4.99
CA VAL A 110 15.90 -9.59 -4.46
C VAL A 110 15.64 -11.03 -4.06
N THR A 111 15.14 -11.23 -2.86
CA THR A 111 14.78 -12.55 -2.33
C THR A 111 13.28 -12.58 -2.02
N HIS A 112 12.74 -13.79 -1.89
CA HIS A 112 11.36 -14.00 -1.45
C HIS A 112 11.10 -13.25 -0.13
N ALA A 113 12.03 -13.34 0.83
CA ALA A 113 11.88 -12.70 2.14
C ALA A 113 11.83 -11.17 2.02
N LEU A 114 12.66 -10.57 1.18
CA LEU A 114 12.64 -9.11 0.99
C LEU A 114 11.31 -8.63 0.42
N VAL A 115 10.78 -9.34 -0.57
CA VAL A 115 9.46 -9.01 -1.14
C VAL A 115 8.39 -9.19 -0.09
N SER A 116 8.37 -10.33 0.59
CA SER A 116 7.41 -10.66 1.65
C SER A 116 7.37 -9.57 2.73
N ASN A 117 8.54 -9.10 3.16
CA ASN A 117 8.66 -8.11 4.24
C ASN A 117 8.15 -6.71 3.83
N HIS A 118 7.89 -6.49 2.56
CA HIS A 118 7.34 -5.23 2.05
C HIS A 118 5.91 -5.37 1.52
N VAL A 119 5.43 -6.60 1.36
CA VAL A 119 4.05 -6.89 0.94
C VAL A 119 3.12 -7.06 2.14
N TYR A 120 3.45 -7.98 3.05
CA TYR A 120 2.54 -8.31 4.15
C TYR A 120 2.37 -7.18 5.17
N PRO A 121 3.44 -6.50 5.64
CA PRO A 121 3.21 -5.34 6.51
C PRO A 121 2.36 -4.26 5.85
N ASN A 122 2.49 -4.10 4.54
CA ASN A 122 1.69 -3.14 3.78
C ASN A 122 0.19 -3.46 3.86
N VAL A 123 -0.19 -4.68 3.47
CA VAL A 123 -1.62 -5.04 3.47
C VAL A 123 -2.19 -5.10 4.88
N TRP A 124 -1.40 -5.48 5.88
CA TRP A 124 -1.84 -5.48 7.28
C TRP A 124 -2.13 -4.07 7.77
N MET A 125 -1.30 -3.09 7.41
CA MET A 125 -1.52 -1.70 7.82
C MET A 125 -2.75 -1.11 7.14
N MET A 126 -2.91 -1.31 5.83
CA MET A 126 -4.13 -0.84 5.15
C MET A 126 -5.36 -1.48 5.76
N ASP A 127 -5.34 -2.79 6.00
CA ASP A 127 -6.49 -3.48 6.60
C ASP A 127 -6.81 -2.95 8.01
N ARG A 128 -5.78 -2.78 8.83
CA ARG A 128 -5.95 -2.28 10.20
C ARG A 128 -6.61 -0.90 10.23
N TYR A 129 -6.17 0.01 9.38
CA TYR A 129 -6.66 1.39 9.39
C TYR A 129 -7.88 1.59 8.48
N LEU A 130 -8.28 0.59 7.73
CA LEU A 130 -9.39 0.70 6.78
C LEU A 130 -10.69 1.21 7.41
N PRO A 131 -11.14 0.68 8.57
CA PRO A 131 -12.34 1.23 9.23
C PRO A 131 -12.20 2.70 9.58
N GLY A 132 -11.00 3.13 9.99
CA GLY A 132 -10.72 4.52 10.32
C GLY A 132 -10.79 5.43 9.10
N LEU A 133 -10.24 4.97 7.97
CA LEU A 133 -10.31 5.72 6.71
C LEU A 133 -11.75 5.94 6.29
N PHE A 134 -12.59 4.92 6.38
CA PHE A 134 -14.03 5.05 6.10
C PHE A 134 -14.72 5.98 7.10
N ALA A 135 -14.34 5.93 8.38
CA ALA A 135 -14.92 6.81 9.39
C ALA A 135 -14.61 8.27 9.13
N VAL A 136 -13.40 8.58 8.67
CA VAL A 136 -13.04 9.97 8.29
C VAL A 136 -13.96 10.47 7.19
N VAL A 137 -14.24 9.64 6.19
CA VAL A 137 -15.06 10.04 5.04
C VAL A 137 -16.54 10.14 5.39
N TYR A 138 -17.06 9.17 6.15
CA TYR A 138 -18.50 8.98 6.34
C TYR A 138 -19.05 9.40 7.70
N SER A 139 -18.21 9.84 8.64
CA SER A 139 -18.69 10.33 9.92
C SER A 139 -18.19 11.74 10.19
N ASP A 140 -18.72 12.38 11.24
CA ASP A 140 -18.29 13.71 11.67
C ASP A 140 -17.29 13.65 12.83
N LYS A 141 -16.82 12.45 13.18
CA LYS A 141 -15.84 12.28 14.24
C LYS A 141 -14.52 12.92 13.82
N ASN A 142 -13.78 13.47 14.78
CA ASN A 142 -12.49 14.05 14.45
C ASN A 142 -11.41 12.95 14.33
N PRO A 143 -10.33 13.25 13.59
CA PRO A 143 -9.27 12.26 13.37
C PRO A 143 -8.65 11.69 14.63
N GLU A 144 -8.49 12.50 15.69
CA GLU A 144 -7.93 12.03 16.95
C GLU A 144 -8.78 10.95 17.61
N GLU A 145 -10.11 11.15 17.65
CA GLU A 145 -11.02 10.13 18.18
C GLU A 145 -10.93 8.82 17.38
N ILE A 146 -10.92 8.94 16.06
CA ILE A 146 -10.88 7.78 15.17
C ILE A 146 -9.58 7.00 15.37
N ILE A 147 -8.44 7.70 15.39
CA ILE A 147 -7.13 7.04 15.53
C ILE A 147 -7.02 6.34 16.89
N ASN A 148 -7.52 6.96 17.96
CA ASN A 148 -7.48 6.36 19.28
C ASN A 148 -8.29 5.05 19.33
N THR A 149 -9.42 4.99 18.65
CA THR A 149 -10.22 3.77 18.55
C THR A 149 -9.47 2.65 17.81
N ILE A 150 -8.76 2.99 16.73
CA ILE A 150 -8.01 2.02 15.95
C ILE A 150 -6.81 1.48 16.73
N GLU A 151 -6.11 2.35 17.45
CA GLU A 151 -4.82 2.03 18.08
C GLU A 151 -4.93 1.56 19.54
N GLU A 152 -6.13 1.41 20.03
CA GLU A 152 -6.39 0.86 21.37
C GLU A 152 -5.79 -0.54 21.55
#